data_99329429b3c0c6867ad7f5e3d4a2e9af
#
_entry.id   99329429b3c0c6867ad7f5e3d4a2e9af
#
_cell.length_a   1.000
_cell.length_b   1.000
_cell.length_c   1.000
_cell.angle_alpha   90.00
_cell.angle_beta   90.00
_cell.angle_gamma   90.00
#
_symmetry.space_group_name_H-M   'P 1'
#
loop_
_entity.id
_entity.type
_entity.pdbx_description
1 polymer ?
#
loop_
_entity_poly.entity_id
_entity_poly.type
_entity_poly.pdbx_seq_one_letter_code
_entity_poly.pdbx_strand_id
1 'polypeptide(L)' 'MKLTGTVAFRDIETGIWVLEGDDGKTYQLAGGDRKIKKDGGRIEAEGEVVKGAVTIGMVGPVFEVKTYRFV' A
#
# COMPACT_ATOMS: atom_id res chain seq x y z
N MET A 1 -10.02 -4.83 7.39
CA MET A 1 -9.27 -5.80 6.57
C MET A 1 -7.79 -5.70 6.91
N LYS A 2 -7.15 -6.82 7.08
CA LYS A 2 -5.73 -6.88 7.43
C LYS A 2 -4.94 -7.42 6.24
N LEU A 3 -3.85 -6.73 5.91
CA LEU A 3 -2.95 -7.16 4.85
C LEU A 3 -1.52 -7.21 5.38
N THR A 4 -0.81 -8.25 4.97
CA THR A 4 0.63 -8.36 5.23
C THR A 4 1.34 -8.38 3.88
N GLY A 5 2.41 -7.63 3.79
CA GLY A 5 3.15 -7.56 2.55
C GLY A 5 4.38 -6.68 2.63
N THR A 6 4.91 -6.35 1.47
CA THR A 6 6.13 -5.55 1.34
C THR A 6 5.78 -4.20 0.71
N VAL A 7 6.22 -3.13 1.36
CA VAL A 7 6.08 -1.78 0.85
C VAL A 7 7.12 -1.57 -0.25
N ALA A 8 6.70 -1.00 -1.37
CA ALA A 8 7.60 -0.71 -2.48
C ALA A 8 7.26 0.64 -3.10
N PHE A 9 8.29 1.30 -3.63
CA PHE A 9 8.12 2.53 -4.37
C PHE A 9 8.04 2.21 -5.87
N ARG A 10 7.06 2.77 -6.55
CA ARG A 10 6.90 2.65 -8.00
C ARG A 10 7.11 4.01 -8.64
N ASP A 11 8.08 4.10 -9.52
CA ASP A 11 8.40 5.32 -10.25
C ASP A 11 7.46 5.47 -11.45
N ILE A 12 6.18 5.69 -11.15
CA ILE A 12 5.12 5.88 -12.13
C ILE A 12 4.55 7.28 -11.90
N GLU A 13 4.44 8.07 -12.96
CA GLU A 13 3.98 9.45 -12.86
C GLU A 13 4.89 10.24 -11.91
N THR A 14 4.34 10.74 -10.81
CA THR A 14 5.10 11.46 -9.79
C THR A 14 5.65 10.53 -8.71
N GLY A 15 5.46 9.22 -8.88
CA GLY A 15 5.85 8.23 -7.89
C GLY A 15 4.71 7.87 -6.96
N ILE A 16 4.57 6.58 -6.69
CA ILE A 16 3.54 6.08 -5.79
C ILE A 16 4.13 5.02 -4.87
N TRP A 17 3.49 4.85 -3.73
CA TRP A 17 3.83 3.78 -2.79
C TRP A 17 2.79 2.68 -2.89
N VAL A 18 3.24 1.44 -2.93
CA VAL A 18 2.37 0.28 -3.06
C VAL A 18 2.67 -0.73 -1.97
N LEU A 19 1.70 -1.58 -1.69
CA LEU A 19 1.87 -2.75 -0.84
C LEU A 19 1.74 -3.98 -1.72
N GLU A 20 2.82 -4.73 -1.83
CA GLU A 20 2.81 -6.02 -2.51
C GLU A 20 2.37 -7.06 -1.50
N GLY A 21 1.10 -7.39 -1.53
CA GLY A 21 0.50 -8.29 -0.55
C GLY A 21 0.99 -9.72 -0.69
N ASP A 22 1.02 -10.42 0.41
CA ASP A 22 1.38 -11.85 0.41
C ASP A 22 0.31 -12.69 -0.28
N ASP A 23 -0.86 -12.11 -0.56
CA ASP A 23 -1.92 -12.74 -1.34
C ASP A 23 -1.67 -12.69 -2.85
N GLY A 24 -0.55 -12.13 -3.28
CA GLY A 24 -0.19 -11.98 -4.69
C GLY A 24 -0.79 -10.75 -5.35
N LYS A 25 -1.48 -9.91 -4.62
CA LYS A 25 -2.09 -8.68 -5.14
C LYS A 25 -1.27 -7.47 -4.76
N THR A 26 -1.28 -6.46 -5.62
CA THR A 26 -0.63 -5.19 -5.37
C THR A 26 -1.69 -4.14 -5.08
N TYR A 27 -1.48 -3.36 -4.02
CA TYR A 27 -2.40 -2.30 -3.61
C TYR A 27 -1.67 -0.98 -3.62
N GLN A 28 -2.35 0.08 -4.06
CA GLN A 28 -1.81 1.43 -3.93
C GLN A 28 -2.06 1.89 -2.49
N LEU A 29 -1.01 2.30 -1.79
CA LEU A 29 -1.14 2.74 -0.41
C LEU A 29 -1.69 4.16 -0.33
N ALA A 30 -2.64 4.35 0.58
CA ALA A 30 -3.16 5.65 0.96
C ALA A 30 -3.23 5.72 2.48
N GLY A 31 -3.09 6.90 3.04
CA GLY A 31 -3.08 7.07 4.48
C GLY A 31 -1.77 6.60 5.10
N GLY A 32 -1.82 6.37 6.41
CA GLY A 32 -0.63 6.06 7.18
C GLY A 32 0.24 7.30 7.39
N ASP A 33 1.33 7.13 8.11
CA ASP A 33 2.26 8.22 8.33
C ASP A 33 3.48 8.07 7.42
N ARG A 34 4.43 9.01 7.57
CA ARG A 34 5.63 9.02 6.74
C ARG A 34 6.48 7.75 6.92
N LYS A 35 6.45 7.13 8.07
CA LYS A 35 7.29 5.98 8.39
C LYS A 35 6.93 4.73 7.61
N ILE A 36 5.69 4.64 7.12
CA ILE A 36 5.26 3.50 6.31
C ILE A 36 5.99 3.49 4.95
N LYS A 37 6.46 4.64 4.50
CA LYS A 37 7.12 4.80 3.21
C LYS A 37 8.57 4.35 3.29
N LYS A 38 8.76 3.05 3.45
CA LYS A 38 10.08 2.42 3.51
C LYS A 38 10.13 1.33 2.47
N ASP A 39 10.84 1.59 1.38
CA ASP A 39 10.97 0.66 0.27
C ASP A 39 11.61 -0.65 0.74
N GLY A 40 10.95 -1.76 0.49
CA GLY A 40 11.38 -3.07 0.96
C GLY A 40 10.94 -3.42 2.38
N GLY A 41 10.26 -2.51 3.06
CA GLY A 41 9.77 -2.77 4.41
C GLY A 41 8.61 -3.75 4.43
N ARG A 42 8.65 -4.72 5.34
CA ARG A 42 7.54 -5.64 5.52
C ARG A 42 6.62 -5.09 6.60
N ILE A 43 5.33 -5.02 6.29
CA ILE A 43 4.35 -4.51 7.25
C ILE A 43 3.15 -5.42 7.35
N GLU A 44 2.51 -5.34 8.51
CA GLU A 44 1.16 -5.83 8.72
C GLU A 44 0.29 -4.60 8.91
N ALA A 45 -0.66 -4.40 8.00
CA ALA A 45 -1.48 -3.20 7.98
C ALA A 45 -2.95 -3.55 8.12
N GLU A 46 -3.68 -2.69 8.81
CA GLU A 46 -5.13 -2.77 8.90
C GLU A 46 -5.75 -1.54 8.29
N GLY A 47 -6.78 -1.75 7.47
CA GLY A 47 -7.45 -0.68 6.78
C GLY A 47 -8.52 -1.21 5.85
N GLU A 48 -8.80 -0.46 4.79
CA GLU A 48 -9.88 -0.81 3.87
C GLU A 48 -9.49 -0.52 2.42
N VAL A 49 -9.99 -1.36 1.52
CA VAL A 49 -9.92 -1.06 0.10
C VAL A 49 -10.96 0.03 -0.20
N VAL A 50 -10.51 1.12 -0.79
CA VAL A 50 -11.36 2.26 -1.13
C VAL A 50 -11.94 2.04 -2.52
N LYS A 51 -13.23 1.77 -2.60
CA LYS A 51 -13.90 1.56 -3.87
C LYS A 51 -14.13 2.89 -4.57
N GLY A 52 -13.93 2.91 -5.87
CA GLY A 52 -14.14 4.11 -6.67
C GLY A 52 -13.04 5.13 -6.60
N ALA A 53 -11.96 4.86 -5.86
CA ALA A 53 -10.81 5.74 -5.83
C ALA A 53 -10.08 5.68 -7.18
N VAL A 54 -9.55 6.82 -7.60
CA VAL A 54 -8.73 6.89 -8.80
C VAL A 54 -7.36 6.32 -8.48
N THR A 55 -6.95 5.30 -9.25
CA THR A 55 -5.63 4.72 -9.10
C THR A 55 -4.68 5.30 -10.14
N ILE A 56 -3.41 5.46 -9.75
CA ILE A 56 -2.37 5.96 -10.64
C ILE A 56 -1.69 4.74 -11.27
N GLY A 57 -1.54 4.79 -12.62
CA GLY A 57 -0.79 3.75 -13.32
C GLY A 57 -1.42 2.38 -13.31
N MET A 58 -2.69 2.27 -13.00
CA MET A 58 -3.41 0.98 -12.98
C MET A 58 -2.72 -0.09 -12.12
N VAL A 59 -2.14 0.34 -11.02
CA VAL A 59 -1.34 -0.54 -10.15
C VAL A 59 -2.23 -1.55 -9.43
N GLY A 60 -3.45 -1.14 -9.08
CA GLY A 60 -4.36 -1.98 -8.34
C GLY A 60 -5.27 -1.14 -7.46
N PRO A 61 -6.09 -1.76 -6.64
CA PRO A 61 -7.01 -1.02 -5.78
C PRO A 61 -6.25 -0.19 -4.75
N VAL A 62 -6.88 0.90 -4.31
CA VAL A 62 -6.33 1.73 -3.24
C VAL A 62 -6.66 1.10 -1.90
N PHE A 63 -5.65 0.90 -1.08
CA PHE A 63 -5.81 0.43 0.29
C PHE A 63 -5.52 1.57 1.25
N GLU A 64 -6.52 2.00 1.99
CA GLU A 64 -6.36 3.05 2.98
C GLU A 64 -5.93 2.44 4.30
N VAL A 65 -4.71 2.76 4.74
CA VAL A 65 -4.12 2.24 5.96
C VAL A 65 -4.65 3.04 7.15
N LYS A 66 -5.19 2.33 8.13
CA LYS A 66 -5.59 2.95 9.40
C LYS A 66 -4.52 2.76 10.46
N THR A 67 -4.03 1.53 10.58
CA THR A 67 -2.91 1.22 11.47
C THR A 67 -1.98 0.25 10.78
N TYR A 68 -0.71 0.22 11.20
CA TYR A 68 0.25 -0.72 10.66
C TYR A 68 1.41 -0.90 11.64
N ARG A 69 2.17 -1.95 11.41
CA ARG A 69 3.44 -2.16 12.11
C ARG A 69 4.42 -2.86 11.18
N PHE A 70 5.69 -2.60 11.37
CA PHE A 70 6.74 -3.34 10.67
C PHE A 70 6.92 -4.71 11.33
N VAL A 71 7.08 -5.73 10.51
CA VAL A 71 7.24 -7.11 10.98
C VAL A 71 8.55 -7.71 10.50
#